data_fb18c9adf44d0f6c8df317e087452b14
#
_entry.id   fb18c9adf44d0f6c8df317e087452b14
#
_cell.length_a   1.000
_cell.length_b   1.000
_cell.length_c   1.000
_cell.angle_alpha   90.00
_cell.angle_beta   90.00
_cell.angle_gamma   90.00
#
_symmetry.space_group_name_H-M   'P 1'
#
loop_
_entity.id
_entity.type
_entity.pdbx_description
1 polymer ?
#
loop_
_entity_poly.entity_id
_entity_poly.type
_entity_poly.pdbx_seq_one_letter_code
_entity_poly.pdbx_strand_id
1 'polypeptide(L)'
;DFTNVLSYTVSNESGISKTYEIDLVRFTGLPIIYLSTNVPVTSKEEYVAGTFSLDGWRSYESVEEMEMKIRGRGNSTWALHPKKPYQLKLESKRSLFGMSSDKKWLFLAEYSDKTLIRNRLAFELGRLSTLRWTPTGHFAEVVFNGTHDGVYHVTEKVEDGANRVDIGDTGFLLEIDQPDRIDPDDVFFRTENYLVNIKEPSVDDGDEQYLQVSRHINEFELGLFGSDFSSVEAGYASYVDIDTFVDWFLVNEIAKNVDAQWYSSIFFHWVPGDKIK
;
A
#
# COMPACT_ATOMS: atom_id res chain seq x y z
N ASP A 1 3.20 -14.52 -31.96
CA ASP A 1 2.44 -14.73 -30.76
C ASP A 1 3.25 -15.66 -29.86
N PHE A 2 3.85 -15.12 -28.80
CA PHE A 2 4.72 -15.86 -27.87
C PHE A 2 3.97 -16.26 -26.58
N THR A 3 2.65 -16.41 -26.67
CA THR A 3 1.82 -16.80 -25.53
C THR A 3 1.76 -18.31 -25.30
N ASN A 4 2.37 -19.08 -26.22
CA ASN A 4 2.40 -20.54 -26.15
C ASN A 4 3.84 -21.05 -26.05
N VAL A 5 4.01 -22.14 -25.33
CA VAL A 5 5.29 -22.88 -25.30
C VAL A 5 5.68 -23.25 -26.73
N LEU A 6 6.87 -22.81 -27.14
CA LEU A 6 7.42 -23.17 -28.43
C LEU A 6 8.14 -24.51 -28.29
N SER A 7 7.66 -25.52 -29.00
CA SER A 7 8.36 -26.79 -29.10
C SER A 7 9.22 -26.85 -30.34
N TYR A 8 10.46 -27.27 -30.18
CA TYR A 8 11.47 -27.34 -31.22
C TYR A 8 12.12 -28.74 -31.23
N THR A 9 11.94 -29.47 -32.30
CA THR A 9 12.47 -30.83 -32.41
C THR A 9 13.66 -30.87 -33.35
N VAL A 10 14.78 -31.38 -32.87
CA VAL A 10 15.98 -31.65 -33.65
C VAL A 10 16.08 -33.16 -33.89
N SER A 11 16.26 -33.55 -35.15
CA SER A 11 16.48 -34.94 -35.55
C SER A 11 17.82 -35.09 -36.24
N ASN A 12 18.53 -36.16 -35.98
CA ASN A 12 19.73 -36.51 -36.71
C ASN A 12 19.43 -37.40 -37.91
N GLU A 13 20.44 -37.65 -38.75
CA GLU A 13 20.32 -38.48 -39.92
C GLU A 13 19.95 -39.94 -39.64
N SER A 14 20.16 -40.40 -38.40
CA SER A 14 19.80 -41.74 -37.93
C SER A 14 18.37 -41.83 -37.38
N GLY A 15 17.57 -40.73 -37.46
CA GLY A 15 16.17 -40.69 -37.02
C GLY A 15 16.01 -40.50 -35.50
N ILE A 16 17.08 -40.26 -34.75
CA ILE A 16 16.99 -39.94 -33.34
C ILE A 16 16.59 -38.47 -33.20
N SER A 17 15.48 -38.23 -32.50
CA SER A 17 14.93 -36.88 -32.29
C SER A 17 14.93 -36.50 -30.82
N LYS A 18 15.18 -35.23 -30.55
CA LYS A 18 15.04 -34.62 -29.21
C LYS A 18 14.20 -33.36 -29.36
N THR A 19 13.12 -33.32 -28.60
CA THR A 19 12.27 -32.13 -28.52
C THR A 19 12.70 -31.25 -27.36
N TYR A 20 12.82 -29.97 -27.59
CA TYR A 20 13.08 -28.91 -26.60
C TYR A 20 11.82 -28.07 -26.52
N GLU A 21 11.37 -27.81 -25.30
CA GLU A 21 10.35 -26.82 -25.02
C GLU A 21 11.04 -25.52 -24.65
N ILE A 22 10.65 -24.43 -25.30
CA ILE A 22 11.17 -23.10 -25.05
C ILE A 22 10.03 -22.29 -24.50
N ASP A 23 10.11 -21.96 -23.22
CA ASP A 23 9.22 -20.99 -22.58
C ASP A 23 9.86 -19.61 -22.68
N LEU A 24 9.23 -18.73 -23.46
CA LEU A 24 9.70 -17.37 -23.64
C LEU A 24 8.96 -16.47 -22.67
N VAL A 25 9.52 -16.27 -21.49
CA VAL A 25 9.07 -15.21 -20.60
C VAL A 25 9.46 -13.87 -21.23
N ARG A 26 8.48 -13.01 -21.50
CA ARG A 26 8.74 -11.67 -22.04
C ARG A 26 9.52 -10.85 -21.02
N PHE A 27 10.79 -10.61 -21.32
CA PHE A 27 11.69 -9.90 -20.43
C PHE A 27 11.59 -8.39 -20.66
N THR A 28 11.20 -7.64 -19.63
CA THR A 28 11.09 -6.17 -19.66
C THR A 28 12.33 -5.47 -19.13
N GLY A 29 13.26 -6.20 -18.48
CA GLY A 29 14.39 -5.64 -17.73
C GLY A 29 14.03 -5.25 -16.29
N LEU A 30 12.78 -5.49 -15.85
CA LEU A 30 12.38 -5.33 -14.46
C LEU A 30 12.80 -6.55 -13.63
N PRO A 31 12.96 -6.39 -12.31
CA PRO A 31 13.07 -7.51 -11.39
C PRO A 31 11.84 -8.43 -11.49
N ILE A 32 12.02 -9.72 -11.19
CA ILE A 32 10.95 -10.70 -11.24
C ILE A 32 10.67 -11.22 -9.83
N ILE A 33 9.42 -11.15 -9.42
CA ILE A 33 8.95 -11.75 -8.17
C ILE A 33 8.20 -13.03 -8.49
N TYR A 34 8.56 -14.11 -7.81
CA TYR A 34 7.88 -15.39 -7.88
C TYR A 34 7.05 -15.57 -6.61
N LEU A 35 5.75 -15.81 -6.82
CA LEU A 35 4.78 -16.10 -5.76
C LEU A 35 4.20 -17.48 -6.01
N SER A 36 4.10 -18.29 -4.97
CA SER A 36 3.47 -19.60 -5.03
C SER A 36 2.54 -19.81 -3.84
N THR A 37 1.35 -20.34 -4.09
CA THR A 37 0.36 -20.69 -3.05
C THR A 37 -0.28 -22.04 -3.39
N ASN A 38 -0.60 -22.82 -2.36
CA ASN A 38 -1.25 -24.12 -2.55
C ASN A 38 -2.77 -24.02 -2.82
N VAL A 39 -3.36 -22.85 -2.52
CA VAL A 39 -4.77 -22.57 -2.75
C VAL A 39 -4.92 -21.18 -3.35
N PRO A 40 -5.98 -20.90 -4.12
CA PRO A 40 -6.22 -19.57 -4.69
C PRO A 40 -6.38 -18.50 -3.62
N VAL A 41 -5.92 -17.28 -3.90
CA VAL A 41 -6.17 -16.09 -3.07
C VAL A 41 -7.52 -15.49 -3.49
N THR A 42 -8.55 -15.67 -2.67
CA THR A 42 -9.92 -15.28 -2.98
C THR A 42 -10.51 -14.26 -2.01
N SER A 43 -9.80 -13.94 -0.93
CA SER A 43 -10.27 -13.03 0.14
C SER A 43 -9.31 -11.86 0.37
N LYS A 44 -9.85 -10.74 0.87
CA LYS A 44 -9.09 -9.61 1.41
C LYS A 44 -8.82 -9.77 2.92
N GLU A 45 -9.64 -10.55 3.59
CA GLU A 45 -9.62 -10.72 5.05
C GLU A 45 -8.66 -11.86 5.43
N GLU A 46 -8.72 -12.97 4.71
CA GLU A 46 -7.98 -14.18 5.04
C GLU A 46 -6.65 -14.27 4.29
N TYR A 47 -5.59 -14.55 5.04
CA TYR A 47 -4.28 -14.82 4.47
C TYR A 47 -4.13 -16.27 4.04
N VAL A 48 -3.62 -16.45 2.84
CA VAL A 48 -3.16 -17.75 2.30
C VAL A 48 -1.65 -17.86 2.50
N ALA A 49 -1.19 -19.02 2.96
CA ALA A 49 0.24 -19.32 3.05
C ALA A 49 0.83 -19.64 1.68
N GLY A 50 2.10 -19.29 1.50
CA GLY A 50 2.81 -19.51 0.25
C GLY A 50 4.28 -19.19 0.35
N THR A 51 4.97 -19.15 -0.78
CA THR A 51 6.38 -18.78 -0.88
C THR A 51 6.57 -17.54 -1.75
N PHE A 52 7.63 -16.81 -1.45
CA PHE A 52 8.06 -15.59 -2.11
C PHE A 52 9.53 -15.72 -2.45
N SER A 53 9.92 -15.32 -3.65
CA SER A 53 11.31 -15.03 -4.00
C SER A 53 11.39 -13.82 -4.94
N LEU A 54 12.55 -13.19 -4.99
CA LEU A 54 12.82 -12.04 -5.84
C LEU A 54 14.12 -12.27 -6.61
N ASP A 55 14.06 -12.30 -7.93
CA ASP A 55 15.20 -12.10 -8.80
C ASP A 55 15.37 -10.60 -9.04
N GLY A 56 16.35 -10.00 -8.37
CA GLY A 56 16.66 -8.58 -8.46
C GLY A 56 17.33 -8.17 -9.77
N TRP A 57 17.63 -9.16 -10.64
CA TRP A 57 18.34 -8.96 -11.88
C TRP A 57 19.68 -8.24 -11.63
N ARG A 58 20.01 -7.24 -12.44
CA ARG A 58 21.26 -6.46 -12.33
C ARG A 58 21.12 -5.21 -11.46
N SER A 59 19.92 -4.92 -11.01
CA SER A 59 19.60 -3.62 -10.38
C SER A 59 19.43 -3.70 -8.87
N TYR A 60 19.06 -4.88 -8.35
CA TYR A 60 18.75 -5.05 -6.94
C TYR A 60 19.27 -6.38 -6.41
N GLU A 61 19.36 -6.47 -5.09
CA GLU A 61 19.65 -7.74 -4.43
C GLU A 61 18.48 -8.71 -4.60
N SER A 62 18.81 -9.96 -4.91
CA SER A 62 17.82 -11.04 -4.96
C SER A 62 17.46 -11.50 -3.56
N VAL A 63 16.25 -12.01 -3.41
CA VAL A 63 15.78 -12.64 -2.17
C VAL A 63 15.49 -14.10 -2.46
N GLU A 64 16.20 -14.99 -1.78
CA GLU A 64 15.99 -16.43 -1.84
C GLU A 64 14.57 -16.78 -1.41
N GLU A 65 14.08 -17.95 -1.85
CA GLU A 65 12.74 -18.41 -1.51
C GLU A 65 12.54 -18.46 0.00
N MET A 66 11.45 -17.87 0.45
CA MET A 66 11.06 -17.81 1.84
C MET A 66 9.54 -17.91 1.99
N GLU A 67 9.08 -18.29 3.19
CA GLU A 67 7.66 -18.33 3.49
C GLU A 67 7.04 -16.92 3.53
N MET A 68 5.81 -16.85 3.04
CA MET A 68 4.98 -15.65 3.10
C MET A 68 3.53 -16.00 3.38
N LYS A 69 2.76 -14.97 3.72
CA LYS A 69 1.31 -14.99 3.68
C LYS A 69 0.83 -13.91 2.71
N ILE A 70 -0.17 -14.22 1.91
CA ILE A 70 -0.74 -13.32 0.90
C ILE A 70 -2.25 -13.25 1.02
N ARG A 71 -2.82 -12.07 0.82
CA ARG A 71 -4.26 -11.85 0.69
C ARG A 71 -4.55 -10.80 -0.36
N GLY A 72 -5.80 -10.72 -0.79
CA GLY A 72 -6.27 -9.60 -1.59
C GLY A 72 -6.18 -8.27 -0.83
N ARG A 73 -6.20 -7.15 -1.55
CA ARG A 73 -6.29 -5.81 -0.98
C ARG A 73 -7.10 -4.87 -1.87
N GLY A 74 -7.45 -3.72 -1.31
CA GLY A 74 -8.24 -2.69 -1.99
C GLY A 74 -9.73 -2.99 -1.95
N ASN A 75 -10.54 -2.01 -2.29
CA ASN A 75 -11.99 -2.10 -2.32
C ASN A 75 -12.47 -2.34 -3.76
N SER A 76 -12.76 -1.28 -4.51
CA SER A 76 -13.17 -1.38 -5.91
C SER A 76 -12.14 -2.08 -6.79
N THR A 77 -10.85 -1.87 -6.55
CA THR A 77 -9.77 -2.52 -7.31
C THR A 77 -9.76 -4.04 -7.13
N TRP A 78 -10.08 -4.53 -5.93
CA TRP A 78 -10.24 -5.95 -5.69
C TRP A 78 -11.53 -6.50 -6.30
N ALA A 79 -12.65 -5.81 -6.09
CA ALA A 79 -13.96 -6.30 -6.53
C ALA A 79 -14.10 -6.29 -8.05
N LEU A 80 -13.69 -5.21 -8.72
CA LEU A 80 -14.05 -4.93 -10.12
C LEU A 80 -12.96 -5.28 -11.13
N HIS A 81 -11.67 -5.22 -10.74
CA HIS A 81 -10.60 -5.43 -11.70
C HIS A 81 -10.25 -6.91 -11.87
N PRO A 82 -10.02 -7.40 -13.08
CA PRO A 82 -9.58 -8.77 -13.32
C PRO A 82 -8.17 -9.03 -12.77
N LYS A 83 -7.23 -8.10 -12.94
CA LYS A 83 -5.91 -8.17 -12.32
C LYS A 83 -6.00 -7.70 -10.88
N LYS A 84 -5.69 -8.58 -9.94
CA LYS A 84 -5.93 -8.37 -8.52
C LYS A 84 -4.72 -7.74 -7.81
N PRO A 85 -4.93 -6.73 -6.96
CA PRO A 85 -3.90 -6.23 -6.06
C PRO A 85 -3.79 -7.12 -4.82
N TYR A 86 -2.57 -7.22 -4.26
CA TYR A 86 -2.28 -8.08 -3.12
C TYR A 86 -1.58 -7.34 -1.98
N GLN A 87 -1.71 -7.89 -0.78
CA GLN A 87 -0.89 -7.58 0.37
C GLN A 87 -0.15 -8.82 0.81
N LEU A 88 1.17 -8.71 0.91
CA LEU A 88 2.04 -9.77 1.38
C LEU A 88 2.53 -9.49 2.79
N LYS A 89 2.74 -10.56 3.57
CA LYS A 89 3.44 -10.55 4.84
C LYS A 89 4.51 -11.63 4.79
N LEU A 90 5.76 -11.24 4.64
CA LEU A 90 6.93 -12.11 4.64
C LEU A 90 7.18 -12.69 6.04
N GLU A 91 7.77 -13.87 6.12
CA GLU A 91 8.12 -14.52 7.39
C GLU A 91 9.06 -13.63 8.23
N SER A 92 10.04 -13.03 7.59
CA SER A 92 10.98 -12.10 8.22
C SER A 92 11.09 -10.79 7.44
N LYS A 93 11.57 -9.74 8.11
CA LYS A 93 11.82 -8.45 7.46
C LYS A 93 12.83 -8.59 6.33
N ARG A 94 12.54 -8.01 5.17
CA ARG A 94 13.42 -7.92 4.00
C ARG A 94 13.36 -6.53 3.40
N SER A 95 14.49 -6.06 2.92
CA SER A 95 14.54 -4.93 2.01
C SER A 95 14.20 -5.43 0.61
N LEU A 96 13.24 -4.83 -0.02
CA LEU A 96 12.92 -5.07 -1.43
C LEU A 96 13.34 -3.84 -2.23
N PHE A 97 14.09 -4.02 -3.30
CA PHE A 97 14.53 -2.94 -4.21
C PHE A 97 15.28 -1.79 -3.52
N GLY A 98 15.97 -2.05 -2.42
CA GLY A 98 16.66 -1.04 -1.62
C GLY A 98 15.74 -0.21 -0.71
N MET A 99 14.44 -0.49 -0.67
CA MET A 99 13.52 0.12 0.29
C MET A 99 13.79 -0.37 1.71
N SER A 100 13.30 0.37 2.70
CA SER A 100 13.46 0.02 4.12
C SER A 100 12.89 -1.36 4.45
N SER A 101 13.65 -2.14 5.23
CA SER A 101 13.31 -3.52 5.53
C SER A 101 12.03 -3.64 6.33
N ASP A 102 11.07 -4.41 5.80
CA ASP A 102 9.82 -4.73 6.48
C ASP A 102 9.28 -6.12 6.09
N LYS A 103 8.22 -6.55 6.78
CA LYS A 103 7.48 -7.79 6.46
C LYS A 103 6.32 -7.56 5.51
N LYS A 104 5.66 -6.39 5.58
CA LYS A 104 4.43 -6.11 4.83
C LYS A 104 4.71 -5.27 3.60
N TRP A 105 4.24 -5.78 2.46
CA TRP A 105 4.41 -5.18 1.14
C TRP A 105 3.08 -5.17 0.39
N LEU A 106 2.83 -4.10 -0.36
CA LEU A 106 1.65 -3.98 -1.21
C LEU A 106 2.04 -4.17 -2.66
N PHE A 107 1.22 -4.92 -3.37
CA PHE A 107 1.34 -5.16 -4.81
C PHE A 107 0.17 -4.50 -5.50
N LEU A 108 0.39 -3.29 -6.00
CA LEU A 108 -0.61 -2.51 -6.70
C LEU A 108 -0.68 -2.99 -8.15
N ALA A 109 -1.85 -3.47 -8.55
CA ALA A 109 -2.04 -4.06 -9.89
C ALA A 109 -2.06 -3.03 -11.02
N GLU A 110 -2.30 -1.75 -10.71
CA GLU A 110 -2.38 -0.61 -11.63
C GLU A 110 -3.27 -0.86 -12.87
N TYR A 111 -4.28 -1.71 -12.74
CA TYR A 111 -5.07 -2.21 -13.86
C TYR A 111 -5.80 -1.10 -14.62
N SER A 112 -6.37 -0.12 -13.93
CA SER A 112 -7.08 1.01 -14.53
C SER A 112 -6.15 2.10 -15.06
N ASP A 113 -4.92 2.17 -14.59
CA ASP A 113 -3.90 3.08 -15.12
C ASP A 113 -3.10 2.41 -16.24
N LYS A 114 -3.42 2.72 -17.49
CA LYS A 114 -2.73 2.16 -18.65
C LYS A 114 -1.28 2.62 -18.79
N THR A 115 -0.88 3.66 -18.07
CA THR A 115 0.51 4.13 -18.02
C THR A 115 1.32 3.43 -16.94
N LEU A 116 0.67 2.84 -15.93
CA LEU A 116 1.22 2.21 -14.73
C LEU A 116 1.98 3.15 -13.79
N ILE A 117 2.08 4.45 -14.09
CA ILE A 117 3.00 5.37 -13.37
C ILE A 117 2.30 6.44 -12.53
N ARG A 118 0.96 6.52 -12.51
CA ARG A 118 0.25 7.58 -11.77
C ARG A 118 0.54 7.55 -10.27
N ASN A 119 0.42 6.39 -9.63
CA ASN A 119 0.75 6.24 -8.21
C ASN A 119 2.23 6.54 -7.96
N ARG A 120 3.13 6.06 -8.81
CA ARG A 120 4.56 6.36 -8.70
C ARG A 120 4.82 7.87 -8.77
N LEU A 121 4.18 8.58 -9.69
CA LEU A 121 4.34 10.02 -9.83
C LEU A 121 3.78 10.76 -8.59
N ALA A 122 2.61 10.37 -8.10
CA ALA A 122 2.04 10.95 -6.88
C ALA A 122 2.95 10.75 -5.66
N PHE A 123 3.54 9.55 -5.50
CA PHE A 123 4.48 9.28 -4.43
C PHE A 123 5.76 10.13 -4.55
N GLU A 124 6.29 10.31 -5.77
CA GLU A 124 7.47 11.18 -5.97
C GLU A 124 7.14 12.65 -5.64
N LEU A 125 5.96 13.15 -6.04
CA LEU A 125 5.51 14.49 -5.67
C LEU A 125 5.38 14.64 -4.14
N GLY A 126 4.78 13.66 -3.47
CA GLY A 126 4.69 13.65 -2.01
C GLY A 126 6.06 13.65 -1.33
N ARG A 127 7.04 12.93 -1.86
CA ARG A 127 8.42 12.93 -1.34
C ARG A 127 9.18 14.22 -1.56
N LEU A 128 8.81 15.01 -2.55
CA LEU A 128 9.38 16.34 -2.82
C LEU A 128 8.71 17.45 -2.02
N SER A 129 7.64 17.15 -1.31
CA SER A 129 6.83 18.08 -0.53
C SER A 129 7.23 18.06 0.96
N THR A 130 6.45 18.74 1.81
CA THR A 130 6.62 18.75 3.28
C THR A 130 5.99 17.56 3.99
N LEU A 131 5.35 16.64 3.25
CA LEU A 131 4.76 15.42 3.82
C LEU A 131 5.82 14.63 4.60
N ARG A 132 5.51 14.28 5.85
CA ARG A 132 6.46 13.60 6.76
C ARG A 132 6.90 12.26 6.22
N TRP A 133 6.01 11.56 5.57
CA TRP A 133 6.29 10.28 4.95
C TRP A 133 5.37 10.06 3.75
N THR A 134 5.91 9.47 2.71
CA THR A 134 5.18 9.04 1.52
C THR A 134 5.70 7.68 1.10
N PRO A 135 4.84 6.72 0.74
CA PRO A 135 5.29 5.40 0.33
C PRO A 135 6.31 5.46 -0.80
N THR A 136 7.32 4.60 -0.73
CA THR A 136 8.20 4.32 -1.85
C THR A 136 7.74 3.05 -2.54
N GLY A 137 8.02 2.91 -3.83
CA GLY A 137 7.68 1.70 -4.56
C GLY A 137 8.52 1.50 -5.82
N HIS A 138 8.56 0.27 -6.30
CA HIS A 138 9.28 -0.12 -7.50
C HIS A 138 8.44 -1.07 -8.34
N PHE A 139 8.65 -1.05 -9.65
CA PHE A 139 7.97 -1.98 -10.55
C PHE A 139 8.73 -3.31 -10.61
N ALA A 140 7.96 -4.39 -10.57
CA ALA A 140 8.46 -5.74 -10.78
C ALA A 140 7.47 -6.53 -11.63
N GLU A 141 7.97 -7.46 -12.41
CA GLU A 141 7.13 -8.50 -12.99
C GLU A 141 6.78 -9.52 -11.91
N VAL A 142 5.58 -10.07 -11.98
CA VAL A 142 5.13 -11.11 -11.05
C VAL A 142 4.80 -12.36 -11.81
N VAL A 143 5.38 -13.46 -11.37
CA VAL A 143 5.02 -14.83 -11.77
C VAL A 143 4.29 -15.45 -10.60
N PHE A 144 3.00 -15.71 -10.75
CA PHE A 144 2.16 -16.28 -9.71
C PHE A 144 1.74 -17.70 -10.09
N ASN A 145 2.10 -18.68 -9.25
CA ASN A 145 1.87 -20.10 -9.49
C ASN A 145 2.34 -20.56 -10.90
N GLY A 146 3.52 -20.08 -11.31
CA GLY A 146 4.11 -20.40 -12.60
C GLY A 146 3.53 -19.65 -13.80
N THR A 147 2.54 -18.76 -13.59
CA THR A 147 1.94 -17.96 -14.65
C THR A 147 2.34 -16.50 -14.51
N HIS A 148 2.77 -15.87 -15.62
CA HIS A 148 3.10 -14.45 -15.63
C HIS A 148 1.82 -13.60 -15.44
N ASP A 149 1.78 -12.88 -14.33
CA ASP A 149 0.63 -12.06 -13.91
C ASP A 149 0.81 -10.57 -14.24
N GLY A 150 1.93 -10.24 -14.90
CA GLY A 150 2.24 -8.88 -15.37
C GLY A 150 3.01 -8.04 -14.37
N VAL A 151 3.12 -6.75 -14.69
CA VAL A 151 3.89 -5.78 -13.90
C VAL A 151 3.06 -5.26 -12.74
N TYR A 152 3.63 -5.26 -11.55
CA TYR A 152 3.06 -4.68 -10.33
C TYR A 152 3.92 -3.52 -9.84
N HIS A 153 3.29 -2.52 -9.26
CA HIS A 153 3.96 -1.52 -8.46
C HIS A 153 4.02 -2.03 -7.02
N VAL A 154 5.19 -2.49 -6.61
CA VAL A 154 5.43 -3.03 -5.26
C VAL A 154 5.79 -1.87 -4.36
N THR A 155 5.00 -1.65 -3.30
CA THR A 155 5.13 -0.47 -2.46
C THR A 155 5.15 -0.80 -0.99
N GLU A 156 5.62 0.15 -0.21
CA GLU A 156 5.47 0.18 1.23
C GLU A 156 3.99 0.29 1.63
N LYS A 157 3.66 -0.27 2.79
CA LYS A 157 2.33 -0.11 3.41
C LYS A 157 2.33 1.11 4.33
N VAL A 158 1.24 1.86 4.36
CA VAL A 158 0.99 2.86 5.41
C VAL A 158 0.75 2.12 6.72
N GLU A 159 1.68 2.25 7.66
CA GLU A 159 1.62 1.67 9.00
C GLU A 159 2.64 2.37 9.91
N ASP A 160 2.51 2.19 11.21
CA ASP A 160 3.49 2.70 12.17
C ASP A 160 4.85 2.02 12.02
N GLY A 161 5.89 2.79 12.20
CA GLY A 161 7.28 2.30 12.22
C GLY A 161 8.29 3.39 11.90
N ALA A 162 9.49 3.24 12.45
CA ALA A 162 10.59 4.21 12.28
C ALA A 162 10.95 4.51 10.81
N ASN A 163 10.63 3.60 9.90
CA ASN A 163 10.85 3.75 8.46
C ASN A 163 9.54 3.85 7.66
N ARG A 164 8.45 4.05 8.33
CA ARG A 164 7.10 4.27 7.83
C ARG A 164 6.56 5.57 8.42
N VAL A 165 5.30 5.59 8.82
CA VAL A 165 4.75 6.70 9.60
C VAL A 165 5.24 6.56 11.04
N ASP A 166 6.24 7.34 11.41
CA ASP A 166 6.79 7.33 12.77
C ASP A 166 5.90 8.15 13.70
N ILE A 167 5.09 7.46 14.50
CA ILE A 167 4.21 8.06 15.50
C ILE A 167 4.82 8.00 16.92
N GLY A 168 6.00 7.39 17.08
CA GLY A 168 6.63 7.18 18.39
C GLY A 168 5.77 6.31 19.33
N ASP A 169 6.02 6.42 20.63
CA ASP A 169 5.37 5.56 21.63
C ASP A 169 3.96 6.03 22.03
N THR A 170 3.58 7.27 21.71
CA THR A 170 2.33 7.90 22.20
C THR A 170 1.43 8.44 21.11
N GLY A 171 1.85 8.34 19.86
CA GLY A 171 1.10 8.88 18.73
C GLY A 171 0.02 7.93 18.20
N PHE A 172 -0.73 8.43 17.25
CA PHE A 172 -1.84 7.74 16.60
C PHE A 172 -1.73 7.86 15.09
N LEU A 173 -1.88 6.74 14.39
CA LEU A 173 -2.13 6.70 12.95
C LEU A 173 -3.63 6.51 12.73
N LEU A 174 -4.22 7.42 11.99
CA LEU A 174 -5.66 7.54 11.81
C LEU A 174 -6.02 7.48 10.33
N GLU A 175 -7.21 7.00 10.03
CA GLU A 175 -7.75 6.93 8.66
C GLU A 175 -9.17 7.47 8.63
N ILE A 176 -9.47 8.43 7.73
CA ILE A 176 -10.84 8.75 7.39
C ILE A 176 -11.38 7.63 6.52
N ASP A 177 -12.48 7.02 6.94
CA ASP A 177 -13.06 5.87 6.27
C ASP A 177 -14.60 5.92 6.24
N GLN A 178 -15.23 4.93 5.62
CA GLN A 178 -16.68 4.79 5.50
C GLN A 178 -17.19 3.60 6.30
N PRO A 179 -18.45 3.64 6.75
CA PRO A 179 -19.03 2.56 7.57
C PRO A 179 -18.99 1.17 6.92
N ASP A 180 -19.06 1.11 5.59
CA ASP A 180 -19.01 -0.13 4.82
C ASP A 180 -17.60 -0.69 4.62
N ARG A 181 -16.59 -0.02 5.18
CA ARG A 181 -15.16 -0.38 5.06
C ARG A 181 -14.50 -0.66 6.40
N ILE A 182 -15.25 -0.51 7.48
CA ILE A 182 -14.80 -0.83 8.83
C ILE A 182 -14.84 -2.34 9.02
N ASP A 183 -13.70 -2.93 9.33
CA ASP A 183 -13.60 -4.34 9.67
C ASP A 183 -14.14 -4.59 11.10
N PRO A 184 -14.59 -5.81 11.42
CA PRO A 184 -15.16 -6.12 12.75
C PRO A 184 -14.22 -5.84 13.94
N ASP A 185 -12.91 -5.89 13.70
CA ASP A 185 -11.88 -5.66 14.72
C ASP A 185 -11.36 -4.21 14.73
N ASP A 186 -11.85 -3.35 13.83
CA ASP A 186 -11.47 -1.94 13.78
C ASP A 186 -12.08 -1.15 14.93
N VAL A 187 -11.29 -0.31 15.55
CA VAL A 187 -11.76 0.66 16.56
C VAL A 187 -11.82 2.05 15.94
N PHE A 188 -12.98 2.65 15.96
CA PHE A 188 -13.24 3.94 15.32
C PHE A 188 -14.10 4.85 16.20
N PHE A 189 -14.07 6.14 15.91
CA PHE A 189 -15.00 7.12 16.47
C PHE A 189 -15.62 7.98 15.36
N ARG A 190 -16.67 8.70 15.71
CA ARG A 190 -17.32 9.65 14.81
C ARG A 190 -17.11 11.07 15.33
N THR A 191 -16.75 11.95 14.41
CA THR A 191 -16.92 13.39 14.58
C THR A 191 -18.29 13.80 13.99
N GLU A 192 -18.59 15.08 13.91
CA GLU A 192 -19.83 15.54 13.28
C GLU A 192 -19.87 15.17 11.79
N ASN A 193 -18.73 15.27 11.08
CA ASN A 193 -18.67 15.10 9.62
C ASN A 193 -18.00 13.81 9.16
N TYR A 194 -17.15 13.19 10.00
CA TYR A 194 -16.30 12.08 9.56
C TYR A 194 -16.38 10.86 10.49
N LEU A 195 -16.06 9.71 9.90
CA LEU A 195 -15.71 8.50 10.63
C LEU A 195 -14.18 8.38 10.61
N VAL A 196 -13.58 8.25 11.77
CA VAL A 196 -12.14 8.15 11.95
C VAL A 196 -11.79 6.81 12.57
N ASN A 197 -11.09 5.99 11.81
CA ASN A 197 -10.59 4.69 12.21
C ASN A 197 -9.20 4.83 12.84
N ILE A 198 -8.96 4.23 13.99
CA ILE A 198 -7.66 4.21 14.68
C ILE A 198 -6.89 3.00 14.15
N LYS A 199 -5.86 3.25 13.34
CA LYS A 199 -5.06 2.17 12.72
C LYS A 199 -3.92 1.71 13.61
N GLU A 200 -3.35 2.62 14.38
CA GLU A 200 -2.27 2.37 15.36
C GLU A 200 -2.32 3.45 16.45
N PRO A 201 -2.00 3.13 17.71
CA PRO A 201 -1.82 1.78 18.23
C PRO A 201 -3.14 1.00 18.30
N SER A 202 -3.07 -0.30 18.59
CA SER A 202 -4.27 -1.04 18.96
C SER A 202 -4.80 -0.52 20.30
N VAL A 203 -6.04 -0.06 20.31
CA VAL A 203 -6.74 0.49 21.50
C VAL A 203 -8.09 -0.20 21.65
N ASP A 204 -8.63 -0.19 22.87
CA ASP A 204 -10.00 -0.63 23.10
C ASP A 204 -10.96 0.58 23.10
N ASP A 205 -12.20 0.36 22.66
CA ASP A 205 -13.24 1.39 22.66
C ASP A 205 -13.47 1.91 24.10
N GLY A 206 -13.34 3.23 24.27
CA GLY A 206 -13.58 3.92 25.52
C GLY A 206 -12.40 3.94 26.51
N ASP A 207 -11.25 3.37 26.17
CA ASP A 207 -10.06 3.51 27.00
C ASP A 207 -9.46 4.94 26.96
N GLU A 208 -8.44 5.20 27.79
CA GLU A 208 -7.86 6.53 27.92
C GLU A 208 -7.26 7.06 26.61
N GLN A 209 -6.60 6.20 25.84
CA GLN A 209 -6.00 6.57 24.55
C GLN A 209 -7.08 6.85 23.50
N TYR A 210 -8.12 6.04 23.44
CA TYR A 210 -9.29 6.29 22.60
C TYR A 210 -9.95 7.63 22.92
N LEU A 211 -10.20 7.89 24.21
CA LEU A 211 -10.82 9.15 24.65
C LEU A 211 -9.92 10.36 24.37
N GLN A 212 -8.60 10.20 24.49
CA GLN A 212 -7.65 11.26 24.19
C GLN A 212 -7.66 11.65 22.72
N VAL A 213 -7.52 10.67 21.82
CA VAL A 213 -7.46 10.95 20.38
C VAL A 213 -8.82 11.42 19.84
N SER A 214 -9.91 10.80 20.25
CA SER A 214 -11.25 11.18 19.80
C SER A 214 -11.60 12.62 20.23
N ARG A 215 -11.24 13.02 21.44
CA ARG A 215 -11.42 14.40 21.94
C ARG A 215 -10.62 15.38 21.08
N HIS A 216 -9.34 15.11 20.86
CA HIS A 216 -8.46 16.02 20.11
C HIS A 216 -8.94 16.25 18.67
N ILE A 217 -9.35 15.19 17.99
CA ILE A 217 -9.88 15.29 16.61
C ILE A 217 -11.24 16.00 16.58
N ASN A 218 -12.11 15.79 17.56
CA ASN A 218 -13.36 16.54 17.66
C ASN A 218 -13.13 18.04 17.94
N GLU A 219 -12.18 18.39 18.81
CA GLU A 219 -11.79 19.78 19.06
C GLU A 219 -11.21 20.45 17.80
N PHE A 220 -10.38 19.73 17.04
CA PHE A 220 -9.90 20.19 15.75
C PHE A 220 -11.06 20.48 14.79
N GLU A 221 -12.01 19.57 14.65
CA GLU A 221 -13.14 19.75 13.75
C GLU A 221 -14.03 20.95 14.18
N LEU A 222 -14.25 21.13 15.47
CA LEU A 222 -14.93 22.31 15.99
C LEU A 222 -14.19 23.60 15.67
N GLY A 223 -12.86 23.62 15.79
CA GLY A 223 -12.03 24.75 15.39
C GLY A 223 -12.03 25.02 13.88
N LEU A 224 -12.18 23.97 13.07
CA LEU A 224 -12.22 24.06 11.61
C LEU A 224 -13.55 24.59 11.06
N PHE A 225 -14.68 24.13 11.61
CA PHE A 225 -16.02 24.48 11.11
C PHE A 225 -16.79 25.46 12.00
N GLY A 226 -16.24 25.81 13.17
CA GLY A 226 -16.87 26.69 14.13
C GLY A 226 -16.58 28.18 13.92
N SER A 227 -17.11 28.99 14.86
CA SER A 227 -16.91 30.44 14.88
C SER A 227 -15.44 30.85 15.08
N ASP A 228 -14.64 29.96 15.65
CA ASP A 228 -13.25 30.22 16.03
C ASP A 228 -12.25 29.89 14.92
N PHE A 229 -12.72 29.61 13.70
CA PHE A 229 -11.87 29.24 12.55
C PHE A 229 -10.61 30.10 12.42
N SER A 230 -10.73 31.42 12.55
CA SER A 230 -9.61 32.37 12.41
C SER A 230 -8.83 32.60 13.72
N SER A 231 -9.21 31.96 14.82
CA SER A 231 -8.52 32.10 16.11
C SER A 231 -7.12 31.48 16.04
N VAL A 232 -6.13 32.19 16.54
CA VAL A 232 -4.75 31.67 16.63
C VAL A 232 -4.64 30.57 17.69
N GLU A 233 -5.47 30.62 18.74
CA GLU A 233 -5.40 29.73 19.90
C GLU A 233 -6.37 28.54 19.76
N ALA A 234 -7.58 28.77 19.23
CA ALA A 234 -8.65 27.80 19.18
C ALA A 234 -9.10 27.39 17.75
N GLY A 235 -8.59 28.07 16.73
CA GLY A 235 -8.90 27.75 15.33
C GLY A 235 -8.06 26.60 14.79
N TYR A 236 -8.39 26.15 13.57
CA TYR A 236 -7.76 24.99 12.93
C TYR A 236 -6.23 25.04 12.91
N ALA A 237 -5.64 26.22 12.78
CA ALA A 237 -4.19 26.41 12.70
C ALA A 237 -3.43 26.02 13.98
N SER A 238 -4.12 25.93 15.12
CA SER A 238 -3.53 25.45 16.37
C SER A 238 -3.39 23.92 16.39
N TYR A 239 -4.21 23.21 15.61
CA TYR A 239 -4.29 21.75 15.59
C TYR A 239 -3.49 21.10 14.48
N VAL A 240 -3.36 21.73 13.29
CA VAL A 240 -2.77 21.10 12.12
C VAL A 240 -1.47 21.77 11.68
N ASP A 241 -0.61 20.98 11.07
CA ASP A 241 0.51 21.47 10.30
C ASP A 241 -0.02 21.88 8.91
N ILE A 242 -0.18 23.18 8.71
CA ILE A 242 -0.84 23.74 7.52
C ILE A 242 -0.08 23.38 6.25
N ASP A 243 1.24 23.40 6.26
CA ASP A 243 2.05 23.14 5.09
C ASP A 243 1.87 21.70 4.63
N THR A 244 1.79 20.75 5.54
CA THR A 244 1.50 19.34 5.26
C THR A 244 0.13 19.17 4.59
N PHE A 245 -0.90 19.82 5.10
CA PHE A 245 -2.25 19.74 4.51
C PHE A 245 -2.33 20.40 3.12
N VAL A 246 -1.66 21.53 2.94
CA VAL A 246 -1.57 22.21 1.62
C VAL A 246 -0.85 21.31 0.62
N ASP A 247 0.27 20.72 0.98
CA ASP A 247 1.04 19.85 0.09
C ASP A 247 0.28 18.57 -0.24
N TRP A 248 -0.41 17.96 0.73
CA TRP A 248 -1.30 16.84 0.47
C TRP A 248 -2.39 17.20 -0.56
N PHE A 249 -3.03 18.35 -0.38
CA PHE A 249 -4.03 18.86 -1.31
C PHE A 249 -3.44 19.06 -2.71
N LEU A 250 -2.28 19.72 -2.82
CA LEU A 250 -1.63 19.98 -4.10
C LEU A 250 -1.22 18.70 -4.83
N VAL A 251 -0.68 17.70 -4.14
CA VAL A 251 -0.35 16.41 -4.74
C VAL A 251 -1.61 15.74 -5.33
N ASN A 252 -2.72 15.74 -4.58
CA ASN A 252 -3.98 15.16 -5.05
C ASN A 252 -4.59 15.94 -6.22
N GLU A 253 -4.51 17.28 -6.21
CA GLU A 253 -4.99 18.12 -7.31
C GLU A 253 -4.16 17.94 -8.60
N ILE A 254 -2.83 17.86 -8.48
CA ILE A 254 -1.94 17.59 -9.63
C ILE A 254 -2.20 16.19 -10.20
N ALA A 255 -2.34 15.19 -9.32
CA ALA A 255 -2.62 13.82 -9.72
C ALA A 255 -4.06 13.61 -10.24
N LYS A 256 -4.96 14.60 -10.04
CA LYS A 256 -6.41 14.48 -10.32
C LYS A 256 -7.02 13.27 -9.61
N ASN A 257 -6.67 13.10 -8.34
CA ASN A 257 -7.18 12.03 -7.51
C ASN A 257 -8.61 12.36 -7.04
N VAL A 258 -9.60 11.89 -7.77
CA VAL A 258 -11.02 12.14 -7.46
C VAL A 258 -11.51 11.41 -6.20
N ASP A 259 -10.80 10.37 -5.77
CA ASP A 259 -11.16 9.60 -4.57
C ASP A 259 -10.70 10.30 -3.28
N ALA A 260 -9.74 11.22 -3.36
CA ALA A 260 -9.25 11.97 -2.21
C ALA A 260 -10.16 13.16 -1.83
N GLN A 261 -11.46 12.94 -1.77
CA GLN A 261 -12.46 13.97 -1.39
C GLN A 261 -12.97 13.74 0.05
N TRP A 262 -12.08 13.42 0.98
CA TRP A 262 -12.43 13.14 2.38
C TRP A 262 -13.45 12.00 2.53
N TYR A 263 -13.41 11.07 1.57
CA TYR A 263 -14.33 9.95 1.55
C TYR A 263 -13.76 8.72 2.29
N SER A 264 -12.59 8.25 1.90
CA SER A 264 -11.93 7.12 2.55
C SER A 264 -10.45 7.02 2.19
N SER A 265 -9.73 6.18 2.92
CA SER A 265 -8.29 5.89 2.71
C SER A 265 -7.41 7.15 2.79
N ILE A 266 -7.82 8.11 3.62
CA ILE A 266 -7.05 9.31 3.91
C ILE A 266 -6.39 9.12 5.27
N PHE A 267 -5.08 8.93 5.25
CA PHE A 267 -4.28 8.70 6.44
C PHE A 267 -3.70 10.02 6.95
N PHE A 268 -3.73 10.17 8.25
CA PHE A 268 -3.08 11.25 8.97
C PHE A 268 -2.61 10.74 10.33
N HIS A 269 -1.72 11.47 10.97
CA HIS A 269 -1.23 11.07 12.27
C HIS A 269 -1.18 12.25 13.23
N TRP A 270 -1.25 11.93 14.51
CA TRP A 270 -1.13 12.88 15.60
C TRP A 270 -0.28 12.29 16.71
N VAL A 271 0.65 13.10 17.23
CA VAL A 271 1.43 12.79 18.43
C VAL A 271 1.03 13.81 19.49
N PRO A 272 0.64 13.39 20.71
CA PRO A 272 0.25 14.32 21.79
C PRO A 272 1.31 15.40 22.02
N GLY A 273 0.88 16.66 21.97
CA GLY A 273 1.76 17.83 22.09
C GLY A 273 2.33 18.36 20.77
N ASP A 274 2.09 17.68 19.65
CA ASP A 274 2.42 18.14 18.29
C ASP A 274 1.14 18.40 17.48
N LYS A 275 1.29 18.87 16.26
CA LYS A 275 0.19 19.11 15.32
C LYS A 275 -0.16 17.85 14.55
N ILE A 276 -1.40 17.77 14.08
CA ILE A 276 -1.87 16.75 13.14
C ILE A 276 -1.15 16.95 11.79
N LYS A 277 -0.69 15.86 11.20
CA LYS A 277 0.07 15.84 9.93
C LYS A 277 -0.45 14.77 9.00
#